data_66765a7b046e638e0dd75a2fc37f18b6
#
_entry.id   66765a7b046e638e0dd75a2fc37f18b6
#
_cell.length_a   1.000
_cell.length_b   1.000
_cell.length_c   1.000
_cell.angle_alpha   90.00
_cell.angle_beta   90.00
_cell.angle_gamma   90.00
#
_symmetry.space_group_name_H-M   'P 1'
#
loop_
_entity.id
_entity.type
_entity.pdbx_description
1 polymer ?
#
loop_
_entity_poly.entity_id
_entity_poly.type
_entity_poly.pdbx_seq_one_letter_code
_entity_poly.pdbx_strand_id
1 'polypeptide(L)'
;VVDNPQWLMHKSYKWDEIASFSSQTRAGANYDRFRKNLVYYNRDSIFIYDFISKESRVQKYESSCPVNPYLGTSFVNPADSLLYIYEPYVENGTSSVPTMAAYDPDNNSWAIKSCGTLPIRFHHHSSYLDEKRERFVIFGGFGSMIYNGDFYSCDLNDYQWQKDTLPSGDRIYPRYFTSLGYSPSEDALY
;
A
#
# COMPACT_ATOMS: atom_id res chain seq x y z
N VAL A 1 -22.57 1.57 -20.93
CA VAL A 1 -21.76 0.74 -21.84
C VAL A 1 -20.86 1.72 -22.57
N VAL A 2 -19.61 1.82 -22.17
CA VAL A 2 -18.63 2.60 -22.93
C VAL A 2 -18.31 1.77 -24.15
N ASP A 3 -18.75 2.23 -25.31
CA ASP A 3 -18.39 1.64 -26.58
C ASP A 3 -16.87 1.55 -26.64
N ASN A 4 -16.37 0.38 -27.00
CA ASN A 4 -14.96 0.03 -27.06
C ASN A 4 -14.18 1.16 -27.76
N PRO A 5 -13.40 1.95 -27.02
CA PRO A 5 -12.81 3.14 -27.60
C PRO A 5 -11.75 2.71 -28.59
N GLN A 6 -11.99 2.97 -29.86
CA GLN A 6 -11.06 2.64 -30.96
C GLN A 6 -9.64 3.12 -30.73
N TRP A 7 -9.45 4.11 -29.85
CA TRP A 7 -8.11 4.60 -29.47
C TRP A 7 -7.26 3.59 -28.70
N LEU A 8 -7.88 2.60 -28.02
CA LEU A 8 -7.13 1.52 -27.36
C LEU A 8 -6.58 0.50 -28.36
N MET A 9 -7.19 0.38 -29.53
CA MET A 9 -6.82 -0.62 -30.54
C MET A 9 -5.59 -0.24 -31.37
N HIS A 10 -5.16 1.01 -31.32
CA HIS A 10 -4.07 1.52 -32.17
C HIS A 10 -2.79 1.89 -31.42
N LYS A 11 -2.75 1.71 -30.09
CA LYS A 11 -1.52 1.95 -29.32
C LYS A 11 -0.73 0.65 -29.16
N SER A 12 0.37 0.53 -29.87
CA SER A 12 1.39 -0.45 -29.53
C SER A 12 2.17 0.07 -28.32
N TYR A 13 2.14 -0.67 -27.22
CA TYR A 13 2.99 -0.38 -26.06
C TYR A 13 4.30 -1.13 -26.22
N LYS A 14 5.40 -0.40 -26.11
CA LYS A 14 6.71 -0.99 -26.01
C LYS A 14 7.10 -1.08 -24.54
N TRP A 15 7.53 -2.27 -24.14
CA TRP A 15 8.05 -2.50 -22.79
C TRP A 15 9.55 -2.57 -22.86
N ASP A 16 10.21 -1.75 -22.06
CA ASP A 16 11.66 -1.78 -21.91
C ASP A 16 11.98 -2.25 -20.49
N GLU A 17 12.87 -3.22 -20.34
CA GLU A 17 13.38 -3.62 -19.03
C GLU A 17 14.30 -2.52 -18.52
N ILE A 18 13.94 -1.97 -17.34
CA ILE A 18 14.71 -0.89 -16.70
C ILE A 18 15.67 -1.41 -15.64
N ALA A 19 15.32 -2.50 -14.99
CA ALA A 19 16.14 -3.16 -13.97
C ALA A 19 15.62 -4.57 -13.71
N SER A 20 16.49 -5.46 -13.28
CA SER A 20 16.12 -6.79 -12.79
C SER A 20 16.80 -7.09 -11.46
N PHE A 21 16.12 -7.84 -10.61
CA PHE A 21 16.67 -8.32 -9.35
C PHE A 21 16.03 -9.65 -9.00
N SER A 22 16.74 -10.43 -8.22
CA SER A 22 16.28 -11.75 -7.77
C SER A 22 15.74 -11.66 -6.35
N SER A 23 14.51 -12.10 -6.13
CA SER A 23 13.98 -12.30 -4.80
C SER A 23 13.11 -13.55 -4.77
N GLN A 24 13.34 -14.38 -3.76
CA GLN A 24 12.56 -15.60 -3.52
C GLN A 24 11.54 -15.45 -2.38
N THR A 25 11.43 -14.26 -1.81
CA THR A 25 10.59 -13.99 -0.64
C THR A 25 9.38 -13.15 -1.02
N ARG A 26 8.35 -13.22 -0.18
CA ARG A 26 7.16 -12.37 -0.28
C ARG A 26 7.57 -10.91 -0.17
N ALA A 27 7.03 -10.08 -1.03
CA ALA A 27 7.51 -8.74 -1.21
C ALA A 27 6.43 -7.83 -1.75
N GLY A 28 6.71 -6.52 -1.71
CA GLY A 28 5.90 -5.50 -2.31
C GLY A 28 6.73 -4.50 -3.10
N ALA A 29 6.04 -3.66 -3.84
CA ALA A 29 6.65 -2.58 -4.58
C ALA A 29 5.85 -1.29 -4.41
N ASN A 30 6.53 -0.16 -4.47
CA ASN A 30 5.90 1.15 -4.47
C ASN A 30 6.73 2.16 -5.27
N TYR A 31 6.10 3.25 -5.69
CA TYR A 31 6.78 4.37 -6.29
C TYR A 31 6.88 5.52 -5.28
N ASP A 32 8.12 5.84 -4.87
CA ASP A 32 8.40 7.02 -4.08
C ASP A 32 8.43 8.26 -5.00
N ARG A 33 7.33 8.96 -5.02
CA ARG A 33 7.18 10.16 -5.87
C ARG A 33 8.04 11.34 -5.42
N PHE A 34 8.47 11.38 -4.16
CA PHE A 34 9.29 12.45 -3.60
C PHE A 34 10.76 12.29 -4.01
N ARG A 35 11.28 11.06 -3.89
CA ARG A 35 12.64 10.72 -4.29
C ARG A 35 12.74 10.27 -5.75
N LYS A 36 11.61 10.11 -6.46
CA LYS A 36 11.54 9.56 -7.82
C LYS A 36 12.16 8.16 -7.94
N ASN A 37 11.90 7.34 -6.95
CA ASN A 37 12.43 5.98 -6.85
C ASN A 37 11.32 4.94 -7.03
N LEU A 38 11.62 3.87 -7.75
CA LEU A 38 10.88 2.63 -7.62
C LEU A 38 11.53 1.84 -6.49
N VAL A 39 10.74 1.45 -5.51
CA VAL A 39 11.19 0.61 -4.40
C VAL A 39 10.53 -0.76 -4.49
N TYR A 40 11.33 -1.79 -4.30
CA TYR A 40 10.87 -3.15 -4.09
C TYR A 40 11.44 -3.64 -2.76
N TYR A 41 10.57 -4.10 -1.87
CA TYR A 41 10.94 -4.44 -0.52
C TYR A 41 10.48 -5.85 -0.15
N ASN A 42 11.28 -6.51 0.66
CA ASN A 42 10.94 -7.76 1.30
C ASN A 42 11.21 -7.65 2.82
N ARG A 43 11.27 -8.80 3.51
CA ARG A 43 11.50 -8.81 4.95
C ARG A 43 12.88 -8.32 5.36
N ASP A 44 13.89 -8.52 4.51
CA ASP A 44 15.30 -8.36 4.91
C ASP A 44 16.04 -7.27 4.16
N SER A 45 15.45 -6.76 3.07
CA SER A 45 16.12 -5.80 2.18
C SER A 45 15.14 -4.96 1.37
N ILE A 46 15.63 -3.84 0.88
CA ILE A 46 14.96 -3.00 -0.10
C ILE A 46 15.86 -2.86 -1.33
N PHE A 47 15.26 -3.01 -2.51
CA PHE A 47 15.83 -2.64 -3.79
C PHE A 47 15.28 -1.27 -4.17
N ILE A 48 16.14 -0.37 -4.58
CA ILE A 48 15.79 1.00 -4.96
C ILE A 48 16.34 1.24 -6.38
N TYR A 49 15.47 1.66 -7.28
CA TYR A 49 15.84 2.16 -8.61
C TYR A 49 15.53 3.65 -8.67
N ASP A 50 16.55 4.46 -8.92
CA ASP A 50 16.43 5.91 -9.05
C ASP A 50 16.17 6.28 -10.52
N PHE A 51 15.01 6.89 -10.81
CA PHE A 51 14.66 7.30 -12.17
C PHE A 51 15.45 8.51 -12.67
N ILE A 52 16.11 9.26 -11.80
CA ILE A 52 16.90 10.43 -12.17
C ILE A 52 18.30 9.98 -12.61
N SER A 53 19.00 9.27 -11.73
CA SER A 53 20.35 8.76 -12.01
C SER A 53 20.34 7.50 -12.88
N LYS A 54 19.22 6.78 -12.96
CA LYS A 54 19.04 5.47 -13.61
C LYS A 54 19.91 4.37 -12.99
N GLU A 55 20.24 4.54 -11.73
CA GLU A 55 21.02 3.58 -10.97
C GLU A 55 20.11 2.76 -10.05
N SER A 56 20.57 1.56 -9.74
CA SER A 56 19.92 0.67 -8.79
C SER A 56 20.84 0.26 -7.68
N ARG A 57 20.28 0.09 -6.47
CA ARG A 57 21.00 -0.44 -5.31
C ARG A 57 20.11 -1.37 -4.51
N VAL A 58 20.74 -2.32 -3.82
CA VAL A 58 20.12 -3.15 -2.80
C VAL A 58 20.67 -2.75 -1.44
N GLN A 59 19.77 -2.50 -0.50
CA GLN A 59 20.12 -2.16 0.86
C GLN A 59 19.53 -3.21 1.81
N LYS A 60 20.39 -3.90 2.56
CA LYS A 60 19.95 -4.77 3.64
C LYS A 60 19.55 -3.92 4.83
N TYR A 61 18.46 -4.29 5.48
CA TYR A 61 18.06 -3.65 6.72
C TYR A 61 19.01 -4.02 7.86
N GLU A 62 19.21 -3.11 8.79
CA GLU A 62 19.90 -3.42 10.05
C GLU A 62 19.10 -4.38 10.93
N SER A 63 17.78 -4.25 10.90
CA SER A 63 16.85 -5.18 11.50
C SER A 63 15.75 -5.51 10.49
N SER A 64 15.27 -6.75 10.46
CA SER A 64 14.21 -7.18 9.54
C SER A 64 12.95 -6.32 9.69
N CYS A 65 12.21 -6.16 8.58
CA CYS A 65 10.93 -5.46 8.59
C CYS A 65 10.02 -6.03 9.69
N PRO A 66 9.54 -5.19 10.63
CA PRO A 66 8.75 -5.67 11.77
C PRO A 66 7.34 -6.11 11.38
N VAL A 67 6.85 -5.67 10.21
CA VAL A 67 5.56 -6.07 9.65
C VAL A 67 5.78 -7.13 8.58
N ASN A 68 4.94 -8.14 8.53
CA ASN A 68 5.03 -9.14 7.49
C ASN A 68 4.60 -8.56 6.13
N PRO A 69 5.49 -8.39 5.13
CA PRO A 69 5.17 -7.80 3.83
C PRO A 69 4.42 -8.81 2.92
N TYR A 70 3.56 -9.64 3.48
CA TYR A 70 2.93 -10.79 2.84
C TYR A 70 2.17 -10.45 1.57
N LEU A 71 1.43 -9.36 1.58
CA LEU A 71 0.60 -8.92 0.46
C LEU A 71 1.18 -7.69 -0.25
N GLY A 72 2.33 -7.22 0.18
CA GLY A 72 3.03 -6.11 -0.46
C GLY A 72 2.32 -4.76 -0.36
N THR A 73 1.52 -4.56 0.69
CA THR A 73 0.77 -3.31 0.88
C THR A 73 1.65 -2.22 1.49
N SER A 74 1.69 -1.08 0.84
CA SER A 74 2.52 0.05 1.27
C SER A 74 2.03 1.38 0.70
N PHE A 75 2.50 2.47 1.29
CA PHE A 75 2.36 3.82 0.76
C PHE A 75 3.56 4.68 1.21
N VAL A 76 3.80 5.79 0.50
CA VAL A 76 4.78 6.79 0.93
C VAL A 76 4.01 7.96 1.51
N ASN A 77 4.23 8.27 2.79
CA ASN A 77 3.52 9.35 3.47
C ASN A 77 4.13 10.71 3.08
N PRO A 78 3.32 11.67 2.59
CA PRO A 78 3.82 12.99 2.19
C PRO A 78 4.35 13.84 3.36
N ALA A 79 3.90 13.59 4.58
CA ALA A 79 4.28 14.38 5.74
C ALA A 79 5.75 14.18 6.15
N ASP A 80 6.26 12.95 6.01
CA ASP A 80 7.61 12.58 6.42
C ASP A 80 8.43 11.92 5.30
N SER A 81 7.81 11.64 4.15
CA SER A 81 8.42 10.97 3.01
C SER A 81 8.99 9.57 3.33
N LEU A 82 8.46 8.90 4.36
CA LEU A 82 8.83 7.55 4.71
C LEU A 82 7.98 6.52 3.97
N LEU A 83 8.55 5.33 3.75
CA LEU A 83 7.81 4.19 3.20
C LEU A 83 7.10 3.44 4.32
N TYR A 84 5.78 3.50 4.31
CA TYR A 84 4.94 2.76 5.25
C TYR A 84 4.57 1.40 4.67
N ILE A 85 4.80 0.35 5.43
CA ILE A 85 4.38 -1.02 5.13
C ILE A 85 3.36 -1.44 6.18
N TYR A 86 2.27 -2.03 5.76
CA TYR A 86 1.22 -2.46 6.67
C TYR A 86 0.65 -3.81 6.28
N GLU A 87 0.15 -4.53 7.28
CA GLU A 87 -0.53 -5.82 7.14
C GLU A 87 -1.67 -5.90 8.15
N PRO A 88 -2.91 -5.65 7.72
CA PRO A 88 -4.06 -5.70 8.61
C PRO A 88 -4.53 -7.13 8.90
N TYR A 89 -4.12 -8.10 8.07
CA TYR A 89 -4.46 -9.50 8.26
C TYR A 89 -3.43 -10.18 9.14
N VAL A 90 -3.68 -10.20 10.43
CA VAL A 90 -2.81 -10.88 11.40
C VAL A 90 -3.57 -12.06 12.00
N GLU A 91 -3.20 -13.28 11.59
CA GLU A 91 -3.72 -14.50 12.21
C GLU A 91 -3.22 -14.58 13.67
N ASN A 92 -4.15 -14.82 14.59
CA ASN A 92 -3.83 -14.95 16.01
C ASN A 92 -3.08 -13.74 16.60
N GLY A 93 -3.27 -12.55 16.01
CA GLY A 93 -2.61 -11.34 16.45
C GLY A 93 -3.04 -10.94 17.86
N THR A 94 -2.02 -10.67 18.68
CA THR A 94 -2.18 -9.98 19.95
C THR A 94 -2.02 -8.48 19.75
N SER A 95 -2.37 -7.68 20.72
CA SER A 95 -2.20 -6.22 20.70
C SER A 95 -0.75 -5.76 20.54
N SER A 96 0.22 -6.65 20.68
CA SER A 96 1.65 -6.35 20.53
C SER A 96 2.24 -6.65 19.15
N VAL A 97 1.47 -7.30 18.24
CA VAL A 97 1.98 -7.63 16.90
C VAL A 97 1.97 -6.37 16.03
N PRO A 98 3.12 -5.96 15.47
CA PRO A 98 3.17 -4.82 14.58
C PRO A 98 2.30 -5.04 13.33
N THR A 99 1.47 -4.06 13.00
CA THR A 99 0.59 -4.07 11.83
C THR A 99 0.91 -2.96 10.85
N MET A 100 1.65 -1.95 11.29
CA MET A 100 2.17 -0.89 10.43
C MET A 100 3.54 -0.43 10.93
N ALA A 101 4.48 -0.26 10.01
CA ALA A 101 5.80 0.30 10.29
C ALA A 101 6.24 1.22 9.16
N ALA A 102 7.02 2.23 9.50
CA ALA A 102 7.64 3.14 8.56
C ALA A 102 9.14 2.84 8.43
N TYR A 103 9.61 2.80 7.20
CA TYR A 103 11.01 2.67 6.85
C TYR A 103 11.60 4.01 6.44
N ASP A 104 12.70 4.37 7.07
CA ASP A 104 13.50 5.51 6.70
C ASP A 104 14.70 5.04 5.85
N PRO A 105 14.70 5.32 4.54
CA PRO A 105 15.77 4.88 3.65
C PRO A 105 17.10 5.63 3.86
N ASP A 106 17.06 6.81 4.47
CA ASP A 106 18.23 7.63 4.71
C ASP A 106 18.99 7.15 5.96
N ASN A 107 18.26 6.67 6.96
CA ASN A 107 18.82 6.14 8.21
C ASN A 107 18.82 4.60 8.27
N ASN A 108 18.31 3.92 7.24
CA ASN A 108 18.17 2.45 7.20
C ASN A 108 17.47 1.85 8.43
N SER A 109 16.44 2.52 8.92
CA SER A 109 15.81 2.18 10.18
C SER A 109 14.30 2.02 10.08
N TRP A 110 13.73 1.22 10.97
CA TRP A 110 12.31 0.97 11.10
C TRP A 110 11.73 1.64 12.35
N ALA A 111 10.56 2.23 12.21
CA ALA A 111 9.74 2.68 13.32
C ALA A 111 8.37 1.99 13.29
N ILE A 112 8.00 1.29 14.37
CA ILE A 112 6.66 0.70 14.50
C ILE A 112 5.66 1.83 14.74
N LYS A 113 4.60 1.88 13.93
CA LYS A 113 3.58 2.92 13.96
C LYS A 113 2.26 2.41 14.55
N SER A 114 1.92 1.15 14.31
CA SER A 114 0.69 0.55 14.83
C SER A 114 0.90 -0.91 15.19
N CYS A 115 0.19 -1.36 16.20
CA CYS A 115 0.14 -2.76 16.63
C CYS A 115 -1.31 -3.22 16.78
N GLY A 116 -1.49 -4.54 16.77
CA GLY A 116 -2.80 -5.14 16.96
C GLY A 116 -3.56 -5.35 15.65
N THR A 117 -4.74 -5.91 15.76
CA THR A 117 -5.56 -6.25 14.60
C THR A 117 -6.57 -5.16 14.31
N LEU A 118 -6.89 -4.96 13.04
CA LEU A 118 -8.16 -4.36 12.66
C LEU A 118 -9.31 -5.16 13.30
N PRO A 119 -10.45 -4.52 13.56
CA PRO A 119 -11.65 -5.20 14.06
C PRO A 119 -12.05 -6.39 13.17
N ILE A 120 -11.60 -6.38 11.94
CA ILE A 120 -11.90 -7.40 10.92
C ILE A 120 -10.61 -7.78 10.19
N ARG A 121 -10.41 -9.08 9.97
CA ARG A 121 -9.24 -9.63 9.29
C ARG A 121 -9.51 -9.76 7.80
N PHE A 122 -9.01 -8.83 7.01
CA PHE A 122 -9.13 -8.86 5.56
C PHE A 122 -7.77 -8.75 4.87
N HIS A 123 -7.62 -9.48 3.79
CA HIS A 123 -6.50 -9.38 2.85
C HIS A 123 -7.02 -9.08 1.44
N HIS A 124 -6.14 -8.73 0.51
CA HIS A 124 -6.46 -8.38 -0.88
C HIS A 124 -7.50 -7.24 -0.98
N HIS A 125 -7.41 -6.29 -0.06
CA HIS A 125 -8.15 -5.05 -0.11
C HIS A 125 -7.50 -4.07 -1.08
N SER A 126 -8.24 -3.07 -1.53
CA SER A 126 -7.72 -1.91 -2.22
C SER A 126 -7.40 -0.82 -1.22
N SER A 127 -6.50 0.08 -1.59
CA SER A 127 -6.11 1.16 -0.70
C SER A 127 -5.78 2.45 -1.45
N TYR A 128 -5.92 3.56 -0.78
CA TYR A 128 -5.44 4.85 -1.22
C TYR A 128 -5.04 5.74 -0.04
N LEU A 129 -4.21 6.73 -0.32
CA LEU A 129 -3.80 7.74 0.64
C LEU A 129 -4.65 9.02 0.44
N ASP A 130 -5.48 9.35 1.43
CA ASP A 130 -6.23 10.60 1.50
C ASP A 130 -5.35 11.67 2.17
N GLU A 131 -4.53 12.32 1.36
CA GLU A 131 -3.57 13.33 1.84
C GLU A 131 -4.26 14.55 2.44
N LYS A 132 -5.45 14.88 1.94
CA LYS A 132 -6.24 16.03 2.43
C LYS A 132 -6.72 15.82 3.86
N ARG A 133 -7.02 14.57 4.23
CA ARG A 133 -7.53 14.22 5.56
C ARG A 133 -6.49 13.47 6.40
N GLU A 134 -5.25 13.42 5.93
CA GLU A 134 -4.12 12.77 6.62
C GLU A 134 -4.46 11.34 7.09
N ARG A 135 -5.07 10.56 6.21
CA ARG A 135 -5.48 9.20 6.53
C ARG A 135 -5.21 8.23 5.40
N PHE A 136 -4.93 7.01 5.76
CA PHE A 136 -4.78 5.89 4.85
C PHE A 136 -6.05 5.06 4.85
N VAL A 137 -6.64 4.83 3.69
CA VAL A 137 -7.96 4.19 3.55
C VAL A 137 -7.84 2.87 2.83
N ILE A 138 -8.54 1.85 3.33
CA ILE A 138 -8.69 0.56 2.68
C ILE A 138 -10.16 0.25 2.43
N PHE A 139 -10.42 -0.49 1.35
CA PHE A 139 -11.76 -0.94 0.99
C PHE A 139 -11.76 -2.39 0.57
N GLY A 140 -12.79 -3.10 0.97
CA GLY A 140 -13.03 -4.46 0.52
C GLY A 140 -12.13 -5.48 1.20
N GLY A 141 -11.74 -6.48 0.43
CA GLY A 141 -10.93 -7.59 0.91
C GLY A 141 -11.75 -8.83 1.21
N PHE A 142 -11.03 -9.89 1.54
CA PHE A 142 -11.59 -11.21 1.87
C PHE A 142 -10.93 -11.74 3.14
N GLY A 143 -11.72 -12.29 4.01
CA GLY A 143 -11.24 -12.93 5.24
C GLY A 143 -12.36 -13.64 5.96
N SER A 144 -12.04 -14.68 6.72
CA SER A 144 -13.03 -15.48 7.44
C SER A 144 -14.18 -15.99 6.55
N MET A 145 -13.86 -16.33 5.29
CA MET A 145 -14.82 -16.82 4.26
C MET A 145 -15.85 -15.77 3.83
N ILE A 146 -15.60 -14.50 4.06
CA ILE A 146 -16.52 -13.40 3.73
C ILE A 146 -15.80 -12.34 2.89
N TYR A 147 -16.50 -11.82 1.88
CA TYR A 147 -16.10 -10.61 1.17
C TYR A 147 -16.55 -9.38 1.93
N ASN A 148 -15.65 -8.43 2.05
CA ASN A 148 -15.93 -7.16 2.72
C ASN A 148 -16.41 -6.09 1.73
N GLY A 149 -17.31 -5.22 2.18
CA GLY A 149 -17.79 -4.05 1.44
C GLY A 149 -17.66 -2.76 2.25
N ASP A 150 -16.88 -2.79 3.31
CA ASP A 150 -16.69 -1.66 4.20
C ASP A 150 -15.40 -0.91 3.88
N PHE A 151 -15.38 0.37 4.26
CA PHE A 151 -14.20 1.19 4.31
C PHE A 151 -13.65 1.22 5.73
N TYR A 152 -12.33 1.18 5.83
CA TYR A 152 -11.59 1.44 7.05
C TYR A 152 -10.53 2.47 6.79
N SER A 153 -10.30 3.35 7.74
CA SER A 153 -9.21 4.31 7.65
C SER A 153 -8.30 4.22 8.87
N CYS A 154 -7.04 4.54 8.63
CA CYS A 154 -6.03 4.75 9.64
C CYS A 154 -5.68 6.24 9.65
N ASP A 155 -5.91 6.91 10.75
CA ASP A 155 -5.43 8.28 10.95
C ASP A 155 -3.90 8.27 11.04
N LEU A 156 -3.22 9.11 10.27
CA LEU A 156 -1.76 9.14 10.22
C LEU A 156 -1.12 9.98 11.34
N ASN A 157 -1.93 10.60 12.20
CA ASN A 157 -1.45 11.33 13.37
C ASN A 157 -1.31 10.43 14.61
N ASP A 158 -2.26 9.49 14.79
CA ASP A 158 -2.27 8.60 15.95
C ASP A 158 -2.21 7.11 15.58
N TYR A 159 -2.27 6.80 14.27
CA TYR A 159 -2.24 5.45 13.70
C TYR A 159 -3.35 4.52 14.20
N GLN A 160 -4.51 5.10 14.56
CA GLN A 160 -5.68 4.35 14.96
C GLN A 160 -6.55 3.99 13.76
N TRP A 161 -6.98 2.76 13.73
CA TRP A 161 -7.89 2.26 12.70
C TRP A 161 -9.35 2.40 13.14
N GLN A 162 -10.17 2.84 12.22
CA GLN A 162 -11.62 2.92 12.42
C GLN A 162 -12.38 2.43 11.18
N LYS A 163 -13.60 1.99 11.41
CA LYS A 163 -14.55 1.73 10.32
C LYS A 163 -15.18 3.04 9.90
N ASP A 164 -15.07 3.36 8.61
CA ASP A 164 -15.69 4.56 8.08
C ASP A 164 -17.18 4.34 7.80
N THR A 165 -17.96 5.41 7.94
CA THR A 165 -19.30 5.44 7.37
C THR A 165 -19.20 5.46 5.85
N LEU A 166 -20.05 4.71 5.18
CA LEU A 166 -20.08 4.70 3.72
C LEU A 166 -20.29 6.13 3.20
N PRO A 167 -19.48 6.56 2.22
CA PRO A 167 -19.73 7.84 1.55
C PRO A 167 -21.11 7.84 0.90
N SER A 168 -21.66 9.03 0.72
CA SER A 168 -22.88 9.19 -0.08
C SER A 168 -22.57 8.83 -1.53
N GLY A 169 -23.46 8.10 -2.20
CA GLY A 169 -23.28 7.68 -3.58
C GLY A 169 -23.89 6.32 -3.86
N ASP A 170 -23.49 5.74 -4.97
CA ASP A 170 -23.96 4.42 -5.37
C ASP A 170 -23.42 3.33 -4.42
N ARG A 171 -24.23 2.31 -4.21
CA ARG A 171 -23.86 1.19 -3.37
C ARG A 171 -22.68 0.43 -3.97
N ILE A 172 -21.59 0.32 -3.22
CA ILE A 172 -20.46 -0.52 -3.57
C ILE A 172 -20.65 -1.90 -2.92
N TYR A 173 -20.61 -2.94 -3.76
CA TYR A 173 -20.75 -4.32 -3.28
C TYR A 173 -19.42 -4.84 -2.70
N PRO A 174 -19.48 -5.81 -1.76
CA PRO A 174 -18.29 -6.47 -1.24
C PRO A 174 -17.41 -7.05 -2.36
N ARG A 175 -16.09 -6.80 -2.28
CA ARG A 175 -15.11 -7.19 -3.32
C ARG A 175 -13.74 -7.47 -2.72
N TYR A 176 -12.93 -8.23 -3.47
CA TYR A 176 -11.50 -8.36 -3.23
C TYR A 176 -10.73 -8.25 -4.55
N PHE A 177 -9.42 -8.00 -4.48
CA PHE A 177 -8.60 -7.69 -5.66
C PHE A 177 -9.17 -6.55 -6.52
N THR A 178 -9.70 -5.54 -5.88
CA THR A 178 -10.18 -4.34 -6.55
C THR A 178 -9.07 -3.33 -6.73
N SER A 179 -9.31 -2.33 -7.58
CA SER A 179 -8.50 -1.13 -7.65
C SER A 179 -9.35 0.05 -7.18
N LEU A 180 -8.74 0.95 -6.43
CA LEU A 180 -9.31 2.23 -6.06
C LEU A 180 -8.50 3.34 -6.71
N GLY A 181 -9.19 4.28 -7.33
CA GLY A 181 -8.62 5.54 -7.75
C GLY A 181 -9.25 6.69 -6.97
N TYR A 182 -8.44 7.64 -6.53
CA TYR A 182 -8.91 8.86 -5.90
C TYR A 182 -8.57 10.06 -6.75
N SER A 183 -9.58 10.89 -7.03
CA SER A 183 -9.41 12.17 -7.72
C SER A 183 -9.43 13.29 -6.68
N PRO A 184 -8.28 13.92 -6.36
CA PRO A 184 -8.22 15.01 -5.40
C PRO A 184 -9.01 16.26 -5.84
N SER A 185 -9.10 16.49 -7.15
CA SER A 185 -9.82 17.65 -7.71
C SER A 185 -11.33 17.54 -7.59
N GLU A 186 -11.86 16.31 -7.59
CA GLU A 186 -13.29 16.03 -7.49
C GLU A 186 -13.68 15.56 -6.08
N ASP A 187 -12.68 15.28 -5.22
CA ASP A 187 -12.86 14.65 -3.92
C ASP A 187 -13.69 13.35 -4.02
N ALA A 188 -13.41 12.56 -5.06
CA ALA A 188 -14.20 11.38 -5.42
C ALA A 188 -13.34 10.11 -5.56
N LEU A 189 -13.96 8.98 -5.25
CA LEU A 189 -13.42 7.65 -5.41
C LEU A 189 -14.02 6.96 -6.64
N TYR A 190 -13.18 6.21 -7.35
CA TYR A 190 -13.52 5.42 -8.51
C TYR A 190 -13.08 3.97 -8.37
#